data_6ec4812812f91e0d5269887311ed96e8
#
_entry.id   6ec4812812f91e0d5269887311ed96e8
#
_cell.length_a   1.000
_cell.length_b   1.000
_cell.length_c   1.000
_cell.angle_alpha   90.00
_cell.angle_beta   90.00
_cell.angle_gamma   90.00
#
_symmetry.space_group_name_H-M   'P 1'
#
loop_
_entity.id
_entity.type
_entity.pdbx_description
1 polymer ?
#
loop_
_entity_poly.entity_id
_entity_poly.type
_entity_poly.pdbx_seq_one_letter_code
_entity_poly.pdbx_strand_id
1 'polypeptide(L)'
;MRLDKYLNEFKDIDSRTKAKKLILGSFVYVNGKIILSPSYDVDENDIVEINADNDITRYVSRGALKLIKAIDAFKLDINDKTCIDIGASTGGFTDVLVKNGARLVYAVDVGKDQLHPSLKENEKVISIESFDARNIKEDTFNEDFDIITSDLSFISLTLLANAFNLLVNEKSKLVVLIKPQFESGKIKRKNGIFNDAKLHIDAINKVILSFHAKGLYLNDICKSPIEGGEGNVEYLALFTRKDIARNIDIKKLVKDSLSRWIYA
;
A
#
# COMPACT_ATOMS: atom_id res chain seq x y z
N MET A 1 -30.66 5.80 1.62
CA MET A 1 -30.15 7.10 1.05
C MET A 1 -28.74 6.93 0.53
N ARG A 2 -28.39 7.52 -0.64
CA ARG A 2 -27.02 7.43 -1.17
C ARG A 2 -25.97 7.97 -0.18
N LEU A 3 -24.86 7.24 -0.02
CA LEU A 3 -23.79 7.57 0.94
C LEU A 3 -23.18 8.96 0.69
N ASP A 4 -22.96 9.37 -0.58
CA ASP A 4 -22.42 10.69 -0.91
C ASP A 4 -23.36 11.84 -0.47
N LYS A 5 -24.65 11.59 -0.47
CA LYS A 5 -25.67 12.52 0.00
C LYS A 5 -25.74 12.49 1.52
N TYR A 6 -25.73 11.30 2.13
CA TYR A 6 -25.75 11.12 3.58
C TYR A 6 -24.60 11.86 4.27
N LEU A 7 -23.37 11.72 3.75
CA LEU A 7 -22.20 12.40 4.30
C LEU A 7 -22.32 13.93 4.24
N ASN A 8 -22.89 14.46 3.18
CA ASN A 8 -23.08 15.90 3.02
C ASN A 8 -24.19 16.44 3.95
N GLU A 9 -25.25 15.68 4.17
CA GLU A 9 -26.42 16.13 4.96
C GLU A 9 -26.25 15.88 6.48
N PHE A 10 -25.57 14.81 6.88
CA PHE A 10 -25.55 14.34 8.27
C PHE A 10 -24.16 14.23 8.91
N LYS A 11 -23.08 14.49 8.15
CA LYS A 11 -21.68 14.36 8.63
C LYS A 11 -20.84 15.61 8.40
N ASP A 12 -21.47 16.77 8.25
CA ASP A 12 -20.83 18.09 8.09
C ASP A 12 -19.75 18.15 6.98
N ILE A 13 -19.96 17.39 5.91
CA ILE A 13 -19.07 17.42 4.76
C ILE A 13 -19.55 18.51 3.80
N ASP A 14 -18.77 19.56 3.61
CA ASP A 14 -19.09 20.82 2.91
C ASP A 14 -19.65 20.65 1.50
N SER A 15 -19.47 19.50 0.85
CA SER A 15 -20.00 19.24 -0.48
C SER A 15 -20.04 17.75 -0.83
N ARG A 16 -20.95 17.36 -1.74
CA ARG A 16 -21.01 16.01 -2.30
C ARG A 16 -19.72 15.62 -3.05
N THR A 17 -18.99 16.60 -3.60
CA THR A 17 -17.69 16.36 -4.24
C THR A 17 -16.65 15.94 -3.20
N LYS A 18 -16.61 16.60 -2.04
CA LYS A 18 -15.74 16.22 -0.92
C LYS A 18 -16.16 14.87 -0.34
N ALA A 19 -17.45 14.61 -0.19
CA ALA A 19 -17.98 13.31 0.23
C ALA A 19 -17.53 12.18 -0.72
N LYS A 20 -17.64 12.38 -2.02
CA LYS A 20 -17.15 11.41 -3.02
C LYS A 20 -15.65 11.15 -2.89
N LYS A 21 -14.82 12.19 -2.68
CA LYS A 21 -13.38 12.04 -2.46
C LYS A 21 -13.08 11.19 -1.23
N LEU A 22 -13.77 11.40 -0.12
CA LEU A 22 -13.63 10.61 1.11
C LEU A 22 -14.01 9.14 0.88
N ILE A 23 -15.11 8.88 0.19
CA ILE A 23 -15.56 7.51 -0.12
C ILE A 23 -14.55 6.79 -1.02
N LEU A 24 -14.16 7.41 -2.14
CA LEU A 24 -13.22 6.84 -3.10
C LEU A 24 -11.80 6.70 -2.49
N GLY A 25 -11.42 7.61 -1.58
CA GLY A 25 -10.17 7.55 -0.83
C GLY A 25 -10.15 6.49 0.28
N SER A 26 -11.24 5.73 0.46
CA SER A 26 -11.36 4.70 1.51
C SER A 26 -11.39 5.25 2.95
N PHE A 27 -11.88 6.46 3.15
CA PHE A 27 -12.00 7.08 4.48
C PHE A 27 -13.35 6.83 5.15
N VAL A 28 -14.32 6.24 4.44
CA VAL A 28 -15.70 6.05 4.91
C VAL A 28 -15.97 4.58 5.20
N TYR A 29 -16.49 4.34 6.39
CA TYR A 29 -16.90 3.02 6.86
C TYR A 29 -18.40 3.00 7.08
N VAL A 30 -19.04 1.89 6.74
CA VAL A 30 -20.43 1.59 7.11
C VAL A 30 -20.44 0.24 7.82
N ASN A 31 -20.90 0.23 9.05
CA ASN A 31 -20.89 -0.95 9.92
C ASN A 31 -19.49 -1.59 10.02
N GLY A 32 -18.47 -0.75 10.16
CA GLY A 32 -17.06 -1.15 10.26
C GLY A 32 -16.43 -1.64 8.93
N LYS A 33 -17.15 -1.60 7.80
CA LYS A 33 -16.65 -1.97 6.46
C LYS A 33 -16.40 -0.74 5.62
N ILE A 34 -15.25 -0.71 4.90
CA ILE A 34 -14.94 0.36 3.97
C ILE A 34 -15.88 0.28 2.78
N ILE A 35 -16.50 1.42 2.46
CA ILE A 35 -17.34 1.58 1.28
C ILE A 35 -16.63 2.47 0.28
N LEU A 36 -16.49 1.97 -0.95
CA LEU A 36 -15.87 2.69 -2.07
C LEU A 36 -16.88 3.24 -3.06
N SER A 37 -18.16 2.91 -2.90
CA SER A 37 -19.22 3.36 -3.80
C SER A 37 -19.93 4.59 -3.26
N PRO A 38 -19.82 5.76 -3.91
CA PRO A 38 -20.60 6.95 -3.52
C PRO A 38 -22.11 6.76 -3.60
N SER A 39 -22.55 5.76 -4.38
CA SER A 39 -23.97 5.42 -4.55
C SER A 39 -24.45 4.31 -3.62
N TYR A 40 -23.58 3.85 -2.70
CA TYR A 40 -24.01 2.90 -1.66
C TYR A 40 -25.26 3.42 -0.94
N ASP A 41 -26.25 2.57 -0.76
CA ASP A 41 -27.52 2.94 -0.12
C ASP A 41 -27.40 2.72 1.40
N VAL A 42 -27.41 3.82 2.15
CA VAL A 42 -27.30 3.81 3.62
C VAL A 42 -28.70 3.63 4.21
N ASP A 43 -28.86 2.62 5.05
CA ASP A 43 -30.09 2.34 5.80
C ASP A 43 -30.14 3.13 7.12
N GLU A 44 -31.32 3.24 7.73
CA GLU A 44 -31.54 4.01 8.96
C GLU A 44 -30.74 3.48 10.17
N ASN A 45 -30.43 2.19 10.18
CA ASN A 45 -29.68 1.53 11.26
C ASN A 45 -28.18 1.43 10.98
N ASP A 46 -27.70 1.92 9.83
CA ASP A 46 -26.29 1.86 9.50
C ASP A 46 -25.46 2.83 10.32
N ILE A 47 -24.36 2.33 10.89
CA ILE A 47 -23.35 3.13 11.57
C ILE A 47 -22.36 3.61 10.51
N VAL A 48 -22.44 4.90 10.15
CA VAL A 48 -21.53 5.54 9.20
C VAL A 48 -20.45 6.30 9.96
N GLU A 49 -19.18 5.92 9.73
CA GLU A 49 -18.00 6.53 10.35
C GLU A 49 -17.08 7.10 9.26
N ILE A 50 -16.50 8.27 9.55
CA ILE A 50 -15.46 8.86 8.71
C ILE A 50 -14.17 8.81 9.53
N ASN A 51 -13.22 8.02 9.08
CA ASN A 51 -11.88 8.03 9.66
C ASN A 51 -11.05 9.11 8.96
N ALA A 52 -11.38 10.35 9.24
CA ALA A 52 -10.75 11.54 8.72
C ALA A 52 -10.02 12.26 9.86
N ASP A 53 -8.93 11.66 10.36
CA ASP A 53 -7.93 12.48 11.04
C ASP A 53 -7.49 13.59 10.07
N ASN A 54 -7.43 14.84 10.54
CA ASN A 54 -7.15 16.00 9.68
C ASN A 54 -5.87 15.85 8.83
N ASP A 55 -4.92 15.01 9.24
CA ASP A 55 -3.71 14.68 8.48
C ASP A 55 -3.96 13.69 7.33
N ILE A 56 -4.95 12.81 7.43
CA ILE A 56 -5.24 11.77 6.43
C ILE A 56 -5.91 12.37 5.19
N THR A 57 -6.77 13.38 5.38
CA THR A 57 -7.48 14.07 4.29
C THR A 57 -6.57 14.90 3.38
N ARG A 58 -5.30 15.06 3.76
CA ARG A 58 -4.27 15.68 2.92
C ARG A 58 -3.85 14.81 1.74
N TYR A 59 -4.08 13.50 1.81
CA TYR A 59 -3.64 12.55 0.80
C TYR A 59 -4.80 12.07 -0.07
N VAL A 60 -4.48 11.64 -1.28
CA VAL A 60 -5.48 11.17 -2.26
C VAL A 60 -6.16 9.87 -1.85
N SER A 61 -5.53 9.06 -0.99
CA SER A 61 -6.11 7.84 -0.44
C SER A 61 -5.52 7.46 0.92
N ARG A 62 -6.26 6.63 1.69
CA ARG A 62 -5.78 6.10 2.98
C ARG A 62 -4.53 5.21 2.86
N GLY A 63 -4.25 4.67 1.65
CA GLY A 63 -3.01 3.92 1.40
C GLY A 63 -1.76 4.71 1.77
N ALA A 64 -1.81 6.04 1.69
CA ALA A 64 -0.77 6.95 2.13
C ALA A 64 -0.23 6.65 3.53
N LEU A 65 -1.11 6.29 4.48
CA LEU A 65 -0.72 5.97 5.86
C LEU A 65 0.31 4.84 5.95
N LYS A 66 0.24 3.88 5.05
CA LYS A 66 1.17 2.75 5.00
C LYS A 66 2.58 3.25 4.69
N LEU A 67 2.73 4.09 3.65
CA LEU A 67 4.04 4.62 3.29
C LEU A 67 4.56 5.63 4.31
N ILE A 68 3.72 6.47 4.90
CA ILE A 68 4.08 7.35 6.01
C ILE A 68 4.68 6.53 7.16
N LYS A 69 4.03 5.41 7.52
CA LYS A 69 4.55 4.50 8.54
C LYS A 69 5.90 3.89 8.14
N ALA A 70 6.07 3.50 6.87
CA ALA A 70 7.35 2.97 6.38
C ALA A 70 8.47 4.03 6.42
N ILE A 71 8.17 5.27 6.02
CA ILE A 71 9.13 6.39 6.07
C ILE A 71 9.61 6.59 7.50
N ASP A 72 8.70 6.63 8.47
CA ASP A 72 9.08 6.80 9.89
C ASP A 72 9.82 5.58 10.43
N ALA A 73 9.29 4.37 10.25
CA ALA A 73 9.86 3.14 10.82
C ALA A 73 11.25 2.83 10.26
N PHE A 74 11.44 3.02 8.94
CA PHE A 74 12.67 2.67 8.25
C PHE A 74 13.62 3.88 8.06
N LYS A 75 13.24 5.05 8.58
CA LYS A 75 14.01 6.30 8.46
C LYS A 75 14.41 6.58 7.00
N LEU A 76 13.39 6.59 6.14
CA LEU A 76 13.59 6.85 4.71
C LEU A 76 13.76 8.35 4.48
N ASP A 77 14.79 8.73 3.75
CA ASP A 77 14.95 10.07 3.20
C ASP A 77 14.41 10.08 1.76
N ILE A 78 13.35 10.85 1.54
CA ILE A 78 12.66 10.98 0.24
C ILE A 78 13.06 12.26 -0.47
N ASN A 79 13.62 13.25 0.28
CA ASN A 79 13.90 14.54 -0.29
C ASN A 79 14.93 14.45 -1.42
N ASP A 80 14.61 15.07 -2.55
CA ASP A 80 15.41 15.11 -3.79
C ASP A 80 15.71 13.72 -4.39
N LYS A 81 14.87 12.71 -4.11
CA LYS A 81 15.02 11.34 -4.62
C LYS A 81 14.21 11.10 -5.88
N THR A 82 14.74 10.22 -6.76
CA THR A 82 13.99 9.62 -7.86
C THR A 82 13.31 8.36 -7.36
N CYS A 83 12.00 8.31 -7.49
CA CYS A 83 11.17 7.26 -6.93
C CYS A 83 10.36 6.53 -8.02
N ILE A 84 10.02 5.28 -7.76
CA ILE A 84 9.04 4.54 -8.55
C ILE A 84 8.03 3.87 -7.61
N ASP A 85 6.75 4.00 -7.92
CA ASP A 85 5.62 3.43 -7.18
C ASP A 85 4.94 2.38 -8.06
N ILE A 86 5.17 1.10 -7.75
CA ILE A 86 4.64 -0.05 -8.50
C ILE A 86 3.30 -0.48 -7.90
N GLY A 87 2.24 -0.35 -8.68
CA GLY A 87 0.86 -0.51 -8.22
C GLY A 87 0.31 0.78 -7.64
N ALA A 88 0.53 1.90 -8.34
CA ALA A 88 0.19 3.23 -7.85
C ALA A 88 -1.31 3.42 -7.58
N SER A 89 -2.19 2.73 -8.34
CA SER A 89 -3.65 2.83 -8.20
C SER A 89 -4.12 4.29 -8.16
N THR A 90 -4.83 4.72 -7.13
CA THR A 90 -5.25 6.12 -6.95
C THR A 90 -4.10 7.08 -6.63
N GLY A 91 -2.90 6.57 -6.34
CA GLY A 91 -1.70 7.37 -6.08
C GLY A 91 -1.42 7.64 -4.60
N GLY A 92 -1.88 6.78 -3.70
CA GLY A 92 -1.66 7.00 -2.27
C GLY A 92 -0.17 7.07 -1.89
N PHE A 93 0.66 6.17 -2.39
CA PHE A 93 2.11 6.19 -2.16
C PHE A 93 2.77 7.29 -2.97
N THR A 94 2.41 7.45 -4.24
CA THR A 94 2.88 8.54 -5.11
C THR A 94 2.71 9.91 -4.46
N ASP A 95 1.53 10.20 -3.88
CA ASP A 95 1.22 11.47 -3.22
C ASP A 95 2.11 11.71 -1.99
N VAL A 96 2.38 10.65 -1.21
CA VAL A 96 3.31 10.72 -0.08
C VAL A 96 4.72 11.02 -0.55
N LEU A 97 5.22 10.35 -1.60
CA LEU A 97 6.55 10.59 -2.15
C LEU A 97 6.71 12.04 -2.60
N VAL A 98 5.74 12.55 -3.38
CA VAL A 98 5.74 13.95 -3.84
C VAL A 98 5.75 14.94 -2.67
N LYS A 99 4.87 14.75 -1.67
CA LYS A 99 4.76 15.63 -0.51
C LYS A 99 5.96 15.60 0.43
N ASN A 100 6.72 14.50 0.42
CA ASN A 100 7.98 14.39 1.16
C ASN A 100 9.19 14.86 0.35
N GLY A 101 8.98 15.57 -0.77
CA GLY A 101 10.03 16.25 -1.50
C GLY A 101 10.74 15.40 -2.55
N ALA A 102 10.14 14.31 -3.04
CA ALA A 102 10.71 13.57 -4.16
C ALA A 102 11.00 14.51 -5.35
N ARG A 103 12.12 14.29 -6.03
CA ARG A 103 12.49 15.00 -7.26
C ARG A 103 11.59 14.58 -8.41
N LEU A 104 11.37 13.27 -8.54
CA LEU A 104 10.59 12.67 -9.61
C LEU A 104 9.97 11.35 -9.12
N VAL A 105 8.73 11.08 -9.49
CA VAL A 105 8.02 9.86 -9.12
C VAL A 105 7.40 9.22 -10.37
N TYR A 106 7.82 8.01 -10.68
CA TYR A 106 7.17 7.17 -11.69
C TYR A 106 6.02 6.40 -11.03
N ALA A 107 4.80 6.70 -11.40
CA ALA A 107 3.59 6.03 -10.91
C ALA A 107 3.16 4.97 -11.93
N VAL A 108 3.42 3.71 -11.63
CA VAL A 108 3.22 2.57 -12.54
C VAL A 108 2.04 1.73 -12.09
N ASP A 109 1.08 1.47 -12.97
CA ASP A 109 -0.07 0.61 -12.69
C ASP A 109 -0.53 -0.17 -13.94
N VAL A 110 -1.05 -1.38 -13.72
CA VAL A 110 -1.68 -2.19 -14.77
C VAL A 110 -3.05 -1.66 -15.16
N GLY A 111 -3.71 -0.95 -14.26
CA GLY A 111 -4.98 -0.28 -14.48
C GLY A 111 -4.86 0.93 -15.39
N LYS A 112 -6.01 1.44 -15.80
CA LYS A 112 -6.11 2.65 -16.61
C LYS A 112 -7.00 3.67 -15.92
N ASP A 113 -6.63 4.94 -16.01
CA ASP A 113 -7.39 6.09 -15.48
C ASP A 113 -7.67 6.01 -13.97
N GLN A 114 -6.76 5.35 -13.21
CA GLN A 114 -6.90 5.21 -11.77
C GLN A 114 -6.23 6.33 -10.98
N LEU A 115 -5.10 6.84 -11.47
CA LEU A 115 -4.32 7.85 -10.77
C LEU A 115 -5.14 9.13 -10.60
N HIS A 116 -5.11 9.71 -9.39
CA HIS A 116 -5.86 10.93 -9.08
C HIS A 116 -5.45 12.09 -10.01
N PRO A 117 -6.39 12.91 -10.54
CA PRO A 117 -6.08 13.98 -11.49
C PRO A 117 -4.99 14.94 -11.02
N SER A 118 -4.99 15.33 -9.74
CA SER A 118 -3.95 16.22 -9.19
C SER A 118 -2.53 15.65 -9.24
N LEU A 119 -2.39 14.33 -9.32
CA LEU A 119 -1.10 13.68 -9.49
C LEU A 119 -0.73 13.52 -10.97
N LYS A 120 -1.71 13.29 -11.85
CA LYS A 120 -1.49 13.27 -13.30
C LYS A 120 -1.01 14.65 -13.82
N GLU A 121 -1.49 15.73 -13.21
CA GLU A 121 -1.15 17.11 -13.56
C GLU A 121 0.14 17.60 -12.85
N ASN A 122 0.73 16.81 -11.96
CA ASN A 122 1.90 17.21 -11.22
C ASN A 122 3.18 16.99 -12.04
N GLU A 123 3.96 18.04 -12.26
CA GLU A 123 5.21 18.01 -13.04
C GLU A 123 6.27 17.01 -12.51
N LYS A 124 6.17 16.63 -11.23
CA LYS A 124 7.05 15.64 -10.59
C LYS A 124 6.56 14.19 -10.75
N VAL A 125 5.45 13.96 -11.45
CA VAL A 125 4.85 12.62 -11.59
C VAL A 125 4.83 12.22 -13.05
N ILE A 126 5.42 11.06 -13.34
CA ILE A 126 5.31 10.39 -14.63
C ILE A 126 4.34 9.22 -14.45
N SER A 127 3.12 9.36 -14.99
CA SER A 127 2.10 8.31 -14.93
C SER A 127 2.30 7.30 -16.06
N ILE A 128 2.46 6.03 -15.70
CA ILE A 128 2.59 4.89 -16.63
C ILE A 128 1.49 3.89 -16.32
N GLU A 129 0.36 4.05 -16.99
CA GLU A 129 -0.82 3.20 -16.84
C GLU A 129 -0.84 2.09 -17.88
N SER A 130 -1.67 1.06 -17.64
CA SER A 130 -1.78 -0.13 -18.51
C SER A 130 -0.46 -0.88 -18.69
N PHE A 131 0.44 -0.82 -17.70
CA PHE A 131 1.74 -1.45 -17.73
C PHE A 131 1.86 -2.52 -16.62
N ASP A 132 2.08 -3.75 -17.03
CA ASP A 132 2.32 -4.85 -16.11
C ASP A 132 3.79 -4.86 -15.66
N ALA A 133 4.03 -4.62 -14.39
CA ALA A 133 5.37 -4.55 -13.82
C ALA A 133 6.18 -5.85 -13.97
N ARG A 134 5.54 -6.99 -14.25
CA ARG A 134 6.25 -8.24 -14.60
C ARG A 134 7.02 -8.14 -15.92
N ASN A 135 6.67 -7.18 -16.76
CA ASN A 135 7.31 -6.93 -18.06
C ASN A 135 8.47 -5.93 -17.99
N ILE A 136 8.87 -5.48 -16.79
CA ILE A 136 10.05 -4.62 -16.61
C ILE A 136 11.29 -5.35 -17.09
N LYS A 137 12.08 -4.67 -17.95
CA LYS A 137 13.35 -5.09 -18.50
C LYS A 137 14.42 -4.06 -18.17
N GLU A 138 15.69 -4.37 -18.46
CA GLU A 138 16.83 -3.47 -18.20
C GLU A 138 16.71 -2.11 -18.90
N ASP A 139 16.04 -2.06 -20.05
CA ASP A 139 15.85 -0.87 -20.87
C ASP A 139 14.46 -0.21 -20.69
N THR A 140 13.65 -0.67 -19.73
CA THR A 140 12.30 -0.12 -19.52
C THR A 140 12.32 1.30 -18.98
N PHE A 141 13.30 1.63 -18.17
CA PHE A 141 13.48 2.96 -17.59
C PHE A 141 14.91 3.43 -17.82
N ASN A 142 15.06 4.73 -18.08
CA ASN A 142 16.38 5.37 -18.26
C ASN A 142 16.92 5.99 -16.96
N GLU A 143 16.19 5.85 -15.85
CA GLU A 143 16.51 6.44 -14.55
C GLU A 143 16.92 5.36 -13.55
N ASP A 144 17.88 5.71 -12.70
CA ASP A 144 18.16 4.98 -11.47
C ASP A 144 17.17 5.42 -10.37
N PHE A 145 16.61 4.46 -9.66
CA PHE A 145 15.66 4.74 -8.58
C PHE A 145 16.33 4.66 -7.20
N ASP A 146 16.21 5.73 -6.42
CA ASP A 146 16.65 5.75 -5.02
C ASP A 146 15.65 5.00 -4.12
N ILE A 147 14.34 5.20 -4.38
CA ILE A 147 13.25 4.63 -3.60
C ILE A 147 12.28 3.91 -4.54
N ILE A 148 12.08 2.64 -4.28
CA ILE A 148 11.09 1.80 -4.97
C ILE A 148 10.01 1.44 -3.96
N THR A 149 8.75 1.73 -4.27
CA THR A 149 7.60 1.36 -3.43
C THR A 149 6.67 0.42 -4.15
N SER A 150 5.97 -0.46 -3.41
CA SER A 150 4.97 -1.34 -4.00
C SER A 150 3.86 -1.71 -3.03
N ASP A 151 2.61 -1.42 -3.42
CA ASP A 151 1.37 -1.86 -2.75
C ASP A 151 0.45 -2.60 -3.75
N LEU A 152 0.76 -3.86 -4.05
CA LEU A 152 0.04 -4.67 -5.04
C LEU A 152 -1.06 -5.50 -4.41
N SER A 153 -2.16 -5.68 -5.15
CA SER A 153 -3.28 -6.54 -4.77
C SER A 153 -3.49 -7.64 -5.80
N PHE A 154 -3.98 -8.80 -5.33
CA PHE A 154 -4.33 -9.96 -6.17
C PHE A 154 -3.17 -10.64 -6.91
N ILE A 155 -1.94 -10.32 -6.54
CA ILE A 155 -0.72 -10.91 -7.10
C ILE A 155 0.28 -11.18 -5.97
N SER A 156 1.09 -12.24 -6.10
CA SER A 156 2.20 -12.50 -5.20
C SER A 156 3.41 -11.64 -5.58
N LEU A 157 4.04 -11.01 -4.58
CA LEU A 157 5.30 -10.26 -4.76
C LEU A 157 6.42 -11.13 -5.35
N THR A 158 6.38 -12.44 -5.14
CA THR A 158 7.40 -13.36 -5.69
C THR A 158 7.43 -13.36 -7.22
N LEU A 159 6.32 -13.04 -7.88
CA LEU A 159 6.24 -12.91 -9.34
C LEU A 159 6.93 -11.65 -9.87
N LEU A 160 7.19 -10.68 -9.00
CA LEU A 160 7.88 -9.43 -9.33
C LEU A 160 9.33 -9.39 -8.85
N ALA A 161 9.84 -10.49 -8.28
CA ALA A 161 11.22 -10.54 -7.77
C ALA A 161 12.28 -10.18 -8.85
N ASN A 162 12.06 -10.57 -10.11
CA ASN A 162 12.93 -10.18 -11.22
C ASN A 162 12.82 -8.69 -11.54
N ALA A 163 11.59 -8.13 -11.57
CA ALA A 163 11.38 -6.72 -11.83
C ALA A 163 12.05 -5.85 -10.75
N PHE A 164 11.86 -6.19 -9.48
CA PHE A 164 12.53 -5.50 -8.38
C PHE A 164 14.06 -5.66 -8.42
N ASN A 165 14.54 -6.83 -8.83
CA ASN A 165 15.98 -7.04 -9.04
C ASN A 165 16.57 -6.09 -10.09
N LEU A 166 15.83 -5.79 -11.15
CA LEU A 166 16.29 -4.85 -12.20
C LEU A 166 16.23 -3.39 -11.73
N LEU A 167 15.28 -3.04 -10.86
CA LEU A 167 15.08 -1.66 -10.38
C LEU A 167 16.01 -1.28 -9.23
N VAL A 168 16.44 -2.26 -8.41
CA VAL A 168 17.22 -1.99 -7.19
C VAL A 168 18.71 -2.00 -7.50
N ASN A 169 19.40 -0.88 -7.27
CA ASN A 169 20.86 -0.77 -7.28
C ASN A 169 21.45 -0.76 -5.85
N GLU A 170 22.76 -0.55 -5.71
CA GLU A 170 23.47 -0.59 -4.41
C GLU A 170 23.04 0.50 -3.41
N LYS A 171 22.40 1.56 -3.87
CA LYS A 171 21.92 2.68 -3.03
C LYS A 171 20.42 2.67 -2.81
N SER A 172 19.70 1.91 -3.65
CA SER A 172 18.25 1.87 -3.65
C SER A 172 17.69 1.26 -2.36
N LYS A 173 16.50 1.73 -1.97
CA LYS A 173 15.67 1.15 -0.92
C LYS A 173 14.36 0.69 -1.53
N LEU A 174 14.03 -0.59 -1.39
CA LEU A 174 12.78 -1.19 -1.85
C LEU A 174 11.86 -1.38 -0.65
N VAL A 175 10.70 -0.72 -0.68
CA VAL A 175 9.64 -0.85 0.32
C VAL A 175 8.45 -1.54 -0.31
N VAL A 176 8.11 -2.73 0.18
CA VAL A 176 6.96 -3.49 -0.31
C VAL A 176 5.95 -3.74 0.80
N LEU A 177 4.68 -3.81 0.43
CA LEU A 177 3.62 -4.26 1.31
C LEU A 177 3.36 -5.75 1.10
N ILE A 178 3.77 -6.58 2.07
CA ILE A 178 3.50 -8.01 2.09
C ILE A 178 2.08 -8.24 2.57
N LYS A 179 1.27 -8.88 1.74
CA LYS A 179 -0.13 -9.21 2.00
C LYS A 179 -0.26 -10.73 2.09
N PRO A 180 -0.27 -11.33 3.30
CA PRO A 180 -0.28 -12.78 3.46
C PRO A 180 -1.37 -13.47 2.66
N GLN A 181 -2.53 -12.83 2.52
CA GLN A 181 -3.66 -13.32 1.76
C GLN A 181 -3.38 -13.50 0.26
N PHE A 182 -2.41 -12.82 -0.32
CA PHE A 182 -2.04 -12.97 -1.74
C PHE A 182 -0.78 -13.81 -1.93
N GLU A 183 -0.01 -14.04 -0.87
CA GLU A 183 1.21 -14.85 -0.91
C GLU A 183 0.94 -16.34 -0.67
N SER A 184 -0.12 -16.69 0.06
CA SER A 184 -0.41 -18.07 0.51
C SER A 184 -1.12 -18.95 -0.50
N GLY A 185 -1.33 -18.48 -1.74
CA GLY A 185 -1.98 -19.24 -2.81
C GLY A 185 -3.51 -19.39 -2.62
N LYS A 186 -4.11 -20.45 -3.21
CA LYS A 186 -5.57 -20.66 -3.21
C LYS A 186 -6.10 -21.27 -1.91
N ILE A 187 -5.76 -20.72 -0.75
CA ILE A 187 -6.32 -21.17 0.52
C ILE A 187 -7.73 -20.59 0.66
N LYS A 188 -8.73 -21.47 0.88
CA LYS A 188 -10.11 -21.04 1.17
C LYS A 188 -10.13 -20.27 2.48
N ARG A 189 -10.55 -19.01 2.42
CA ARG A 189 -10.67 -18.11 3.58
C ARG A 189 -12.05 -18.26 4.19
N LYS A 190 -12.11 -18.38 5.51
CA LYS A 190 -13.37 -18.29 6.23
C LYS A 190 -13.69 -16.79 6.37
N ASN A 191 -14.78 -16.32 5.78
CA ASN A 191 -15.21 -14.90 5.81
C ASN A 191 -14.21 -13.85 5.26
N GLY A 192 -13.31 -14.23 4.33
CA GLY A 192 -12.36 -13.30 3.71
C GLY A 192 -11.15 -12.91 4.57
N ILE A 193 -11.18 -13.15 5.88
CA ILE A 193 -10.12 -12.78 6.82
C ILE A 193 -9.08 -13.90 6.92
N PHE A 194 -7.81 -13.50 6.85
CA PHE A 194 -6.63 -14.35 6.90
C PHE A 194 -5.90 -14.06 8.22
N ASN A 195 -6.17 -14.88 9.27
CA ASN A 195 -5.68 -14.63 10.63
C ASN A 195 -4.84 -15.77 11.25
N ASP A 196 -4.43 -16.75 10.45
CA ASP A 196 -3.57 -17.84 10.89
C ASP A 196 -2.11 -17.38 10.95
N ALA A 197 -1.52 -17.37 12.16
CA ALA A 197 -0.16 -16.90 12.39
C ALA A 197 0.89 -17.69 11.59
N LYS A 198 0.71 -19.01 11.44
CA LYS A 198 1.63 -19.85 10.67
C LYS A 198 1.62 -19.45 9.20
N LEU A 199 0.43 -19.24 8.63
CA LEU A 199 0.28 -18.82 7.23
C LEU A 199 0.87 -17.42 6.99
N HIS A 200 0.78 -16.49 7.96
CA HIS A 200 1.46 -15.19 7.86
C HIS A 200 2.97 -15.34 7.85
N ILE A 201 3.53 -16.16 8.76
CA ILE A 201 4.97 -16.44 8.83
C ILE A 201 5.45 -17.07 7.51
N ASP A 202 4.74 -18.07 7.01
CA ASP A 202 5.08 -18.76 5.77
C ASP A 202 5.03 -17.80 4.57
N ALA A 203 4.03 -16.92 4.50
CA ALA A 203 3.89 -15.91 3.46
C ALA A 203 5.05 -14.90 3.46
N ILE A 204 5.41 -14.37 4.64
CA ILE A 204 6.53 -13.45 4.81
C ILE A 204 7.84 -14.13 4.39
N ASN A 205 8.11 -15.33 4.91
CA ASN A 205 9.33 -16.07 4.59
C ASN A 205 9.43 -16.41 3.10
N LYS A 206 8.32 -16.73 2.44
CA LYS A 206 8.27 -16.99 1.00
C LYS A 206 8.74 -15.77 0.19
N VAL A 207 8.28 -14.57 0.55
CA VAL A 207 8.72 -13.32 -0.09
C VAL A 207 10.20 -13.08 0.17
N ILE A 208 10.65 -13.21 1.44
CA ILE A 208 12.05 -13.03 1.83
C ILE A 208 12.97 -13.96 1.03
N LEU A 209 12.65 -15.25 0.97
CA LEU A 209 13.46 -16.24 0.23
C LEU A 209 13.50 -15.95 -1.27
N SER A 210 12.36 -15.56 -1.85
CA SER A 210 12.28 -15.20 -3.27
C SER A 210 13.15 -13.99 -3.61
N PHE A 211 13.15 -12.97 -2.74
CA PHE A 211 13.93 -11.75 -2.92
C PHE A 211 15.41 -11.98 -2.64
N HIS A 212 15.73 -12.76 -1.59
CA HIS A 212 17.09 -13.16 -1.27
C HIS A 212 17.77 -13.90 -2.45
N ALA A 213 17.04 -14.79 -3.13
CA ALA A 213 17.52 -15.47 -4.33
C ALA A 213 17.88 -14.52 -5.49
N LYS A 214 17.48 -13.24 -5.40
CA LYS A 214 17.80 -12.16 -6.32
C LYS A 214 18.78 -11.13 -5.73
N GLY A 215 19.42 -11.43 -4.60
CA GLY A 215 20.34 -10.52 -3.92
C GLY A 215 19.67 -9.30 -3.29
N LEU A 216 18.40 -9.42 -2.91
CA LEU A 216 17.65 -8.41 -2.18
C LEU A 216 17.44 -8.91 -0.73
N TYR A 217 18.03 -8.25 0.22
CA TYR A 217 18.07 -8.67 1.63
C TYR A 217 17.07 -7.88 2.47
N LEU A 218 16.33 -8.57 3.34
CA LEU A 218 15.43 -7.92 4.29
C LEU A 218 16.25 -7.14 5.33
N ASN A 219 16.03 -5.84 5.41
CA ASN A 219 16.69 -4.98 6.39
C ASN A 219 15.80 -4.60 7.56
N ASP A 220 14.49 -4.49 7.34
CA ASP A 220 13.52 -4.22 8.37
C ASP A 220 12.10 -4.63 7.95
N ILE A 221 11.21 -4.85 8.93
CA ILE A 221 9.80 -5.17 8.70
C ILE A 221 8.95 -4.70 9.87
N CYS A 222 7.79 -4.14 9.59
CA CYS A 222 6.81 -3.76 10.62
C CYS A 222 5.38 -4.03 10.15
N LYS A 223 4.44 -4.06 11.12
CA LYS A 223 3.01 -4.12 10.81
C LYS A 223 2.56 -2.83 10.11
N SER A 224 1.71 -2.96 9.10
CA SER A 224 0.98 -1.84 8.51
C SER A 224 0.10 -1.14 9.56
N PRO A 225 0.03 0.19 9.58
CA PRO A 225 -0.79 0.93 10.55
C PRO A 225 -2.30 0.73 10.32
N ILE A 226 -2.67 0.34 9.11
CA ILE A 226 -4.04 0.06 8.70
C ILE A 226 -4.15 -1.33 8.11
N GLU A 227 -5.32 -1.93 8.27
CA GLU A 227 -5.66 -3.21 7.68
C GLU A 227 -6.07 -3.05 6.21
N GLY A 228 -5.93 -4.12 5.44
CA GLY A 228 -6.40 -4.20 4.05
C GLY A 228 -7.93 -4.07 3.95
N GLY A 229 -8.45 -4.01 2.71
CA GLY A 229 -9.88 -3.77 2.44
C GLY A 229 -10.86 -4.77 3.09
N GLU A 230 -10.40 -5.98 3.38
CA GLU A 230 -11.17 -7.05 4.02
C GLU A 230 -10.82 -7.22 5.52
N GLY A 231 -10.07 -6.29 6.12
CA GLY A 231 -9.61 -6.37 7.51
C GLY A 231 -8.37 -7.26 7.70
N ASN A 232 -7.65 -7.58 6.64
CA ASN A 232 -6.44 -8.40 6.72
C ASN A 232 -5.24 -7.59 7.23
N VAL A 233 -4.47 -8.19 8.13
CA VAL A 233 -3.19 -7.63 8.59
C VAL A 233 -2.16 -7.74 7.46
N GLU A 234 -1.45 -6.64 7.21
CA GLU A 234 -0.43 -6.50 6.18
C GLU A 234 0.89 -6.02 6.81
N TYR A 235 2.02 -6.23 6.12
CA TYR A 235 3.35 -5.91 6.65
C TYR A 235 4.14 -5.07 5.65
N LEU A 236 4.76 -4.00 6.15
CA LEU A 236 5.71 -3.19 5.40
C LEU A 236 7.10 -3.77 5.57
N ALA A 237 7.80 -4.02 4.49
CA ALA A 237 9.14 -4.60 4.51
C ALA A 237 10.11 -3.77 3.68
N LEU A 238 11.30 -3.53 4.24
CA LEU A 238 12.41 -2.84 3.59
C LEU A 238 13.45 -3.84 3.11
N PHE A 239 13.77 -3.78 1.83
CA PHE A 239 14.84 -4.57 1.22
C PHE A 239 15.89 -3.65 0.57
N THR A 240 17.16 -4.11 0.58
CA THR A 240 18.28 -3.48 -0.13
C THR A 240 19.24 -4.54 -0.68
N ARG A 241 20.27 -4.12 -1.43
CA ARG A 241 21.38 -4.99 -1.84
C ARG A 241 22.33 -5.38 -0.70
N LYS A 242 22.27 -4.67 0.42
CA LYS A 242 23.16 -4.90 1.57
C LYS A 242 22.53 -5.87 2.55
N ASP A 243 23.19 -6.96 2.82
CA ASP A 243 22.84 -7.85 3.94
C ASP A 243 23.29 -7.18 5.24
N ILE A 244 22.36 -6.49 5.88
CA ILE A 244 22.56 -5.94 7.23
C ILE A 244 22.01 -6.99 8.18
N ALA A 245 22.84 -7.89 8.65
CA ALA A 245 22.46 -8.97 9.58
C ALA A 245 21.75 -8.44 10.84
N ARG A 246 20.45 -8.14 10.70
CA ARG A 246 19.57 -7.82 11.84
C ARG A 246 18.85 -9.07 12.29
N ASN A 247 18.82 -9.28 13.59
CA ASN A 247 18.01 -10.36 14.15
C ASN A 247 16.53 -9.92 14.17
N ILE A 248 15.83 -10.17 13.05
CA ILE A 248 14.41 -9.84 12.88
C ILE A 248 13.57 -11.05 13.29
N ASP A 249 12.85 -10.94 14.40
CA ASP A 249 11.96 -12.00 14.87
C ASP A 249 10.56 -11.91 14.20
N ILE A 250 10.44 -12.57 13.06
CA ILE A 250 9.17 -12.63 12.29
C ILE A 250 8.04 -13.29 13.10
N LYS A 251 8.37 -14.30 13.95
CA LYS A 251 7.36 -15.00 14.76
C LYS A 251 6.76 -14.05 15.80
N LYS A 252 7.61 -13.27 16.47
CA LYS A 252 7.16 -12.26 17.43
C LYS A 252 6.34 -11.17 16.74
N LEU A 253 6.83 -10.64 15.64
CA LEU A 253 6.10 -9.61 14.85
C LEU A 253 4.70 -10.08 14.49
N VAL A 254 4.56 -11.30 13.96
CA VAL A 254 3.27 -11.84 13.56
C VAL A 254 2.35 -12.05 14.76
N LYS A 255 2.88 -12.65 15.86
CA LYS A 255 2.12 -12.84 17.10
C LYS A 255 1.57 -11.52 17.65
N ASP A 256 2.42 -10.50 17.73
CA ASP A 256 2.03 -9.18 18.24
C ASP A 256 1.01 -8.50 17.30
N SER A 257 1.15 -8.70 15.98
CA SER A 257 0.27 -8.14 14.97
C SER A 257 -1.14 -8.74 14.97
N LEU A 258 -1.27 -10.03 15.33
CA LEU A 258 -2.53 -10.78 15.37
C LEU A 258 -3.15 -10.84 16.77
N SER A 259 -2.56 -10.21 17.77
CA SER A 259 -3.01 -10.32 19.17
C SER A 259 -4.48 -9.97 19.41
N ARG A 260 -5.08 -9.08 18.60
CA ARG A 260 -6.52 -8.78 18.67
C ARG A 260 -7.43 -9.99 18.37
N TRP A 261 -6.96 -10.95 17.57
CA TRP A 261 -7.72 -12.10 17.11
C TRP A 261 -7.54 -13.35 17.99
N ILE A 262 -6.56 -13.33 18.92
CA ILE A 262 -6.27 -14.46 19.81
C ILE A 262 -7.20 -14.43 21.03
N TYR A 263 -7.80 -13.29 21.36
CA TYR A 263 -8.67 -13.08 22.52
C TYR A 263 -10.15 -12.81 22.15
N ALA A 264 -10.53 -12.94 20.89
CA ALA A 264 -11.90 -12.86 20.40
C ALA A 264 -12.39 -14.25 19.96
#